data_cdb35a64c60d63f5e85c3f305d9d8150
#
_entry.id   cdb35a64c60d63f5e85c3f305d9d8150
#
_cell.length_a   1.000
_cell.length_b   1.000
_cell.length_c   1.000
_cell.angle_alpha   90.00
_cell.angle_beta   90.00
_cell.angle_gamma   90.00
#
_symmetry.space_group_name_H-M   'P 1'
#
loop_
_entity.id
_entity.type
_entity.pdbx_description
1 polymer ?
#
loop_
_entity_poly.entity_id
_entity_poly.type
_entity_poly.pdbx_seq_one_letter_code
_entity_poly.pdbx_strand_id
1 'polypeptide(L)'
;MWANDYARDMKRKLVGDSMNALDRVVGQFDPTKTYEWVVKNKRHANRYDPINLNDISAYIGKIKALYKELLTKYPSGFSQIIQDFEQIIGKDHINCKIVTNHNTGVEGKSLANRIVDAMKYNSVRDKIYPKIARQMKIKTCVYCNANYAISDNKGEGYFDLDHWKPKTLYPYLCVAFYNLQISCAPCNRRKSNSDLEFFQLWNDQIRT
;
A
#
# COMPACT_ATOMS: atom_id res chain seq x y z
N MET A 1 -19.26 -1.18 -11.14
CA MET A 1 -19.17 0.14 -11.79
C MET A 1 -17.95 0.92 -11.28
N TRP A 2 -17.89 1.36 -10.04
CA TRP A 2 -16.81 2.23 -9.50
C TRP A 2 -15.39 1.66 -9.60
N ALA A 3 -15.21 0.36 -9.33
CA ALA A 3 -13.89 -0.28 -9.46
C ALA A 3 -13.35 -0.26 -10.89
N ASN A 4 -14.24 -0.41 -11.88
CA ASN A 4 -13.85 -0.33 -13.30
C ASN A 4 -13.47 1.11 -13.69
N ASP A 5 -14.21 2.11 -13.21
CA ASP A 5 -13.87 3.52 -13.43
C ASP A 5 -12.54 3.88 -12.76
N TYR A 6 -12.31 3.38 -11.54
CA TYR A 6 -11.05 3.50 -10.84
C TYR A 6 -9.90 2.87 -11.63
N ALA A 7 -10.04 1.62 -12.05
CA ALA A 7 -9.00 0.92 -12.82
C ALA A 7 -8.70 1.62 -14.16
N ARG A 8 -9.72 2.16 -14.83
CA ARG A 8 -9.56 2.94 -16.06
C ARG A 8 -8.76 4.23 -15.81
N ASP A 9 -9.06 4.95 -14.75
CA ASP A 9 -8.34 6.18 -14.37
C ASP A 9 -6.90 5.87 -13.96
N MET A 10 -6.67 4.79 -13.20
CA MET A 10 -5.34 4.31 -12.84
C MET A 10 -4.52 3.97 -14.11
N LYS A 11 -5.09 3.17 -15.02
CA LYS A 11 -4.42 2.78 -16.27
C LYS A 11 -4.00 4.00 -17.09
N ARG A 12 -4.88 4.98 -17.23
CA ARG A 12 -4.62 6.17 -18.04
C ARG A 12 -3.55 7.08 -17.43
N LYS A 13 -3.52 7.20 -16.10
CA LYS A 13 -2.75 8.27 -15.41
C LYS A 13 -1.48 7.78 -14.73
N LEU A 14 -1.46 6.58 -14.16
CA LEU A 14 -0.43 6.19 -13.21
C LEU A 14 0.26 4.85 -13.49
N VAL A 15 -0.34 3.94 -14.24
CA VAL A 15 0.23 2.56 -14.39
C VAL A 15 1.63 2.60 -15.00
N GLY A 16 1.87 3.37 -16.06
CA GLY A 16 3.19 3.47 -16.68
C GLY A 16 4.24 4.01 -15.72
N ASP A 17 3.91 5.07 -15.00
CA ASP A 17 4.81 5.68 -14.00
C ASP A 17 5.09 4.73 -12.85
N SER A 18 4.09 3.94 -12.42
CA SER A 18 4.25 2.95 -11.37
C SER A 18 5.18 1.81 -11.79
N MET A 19 5.04 1.30 -13.02
CA MET A 19 5.93 0.25 -13.55
C MET A 19 7.38 0.71 -13.54
N ASN A 20 7.66 1.89 -14.08
CA ASN A 20 9.01 2.47 -14.11
C ASN A 20 9.55 2.76 -12.69
N ALA A 21 8.69 3.17 -11.77
CA ALA A 21 9.09 3.43 -10.38
C ALA A 21 9.39 2.14 -9.62
N LEU A 22 8.65 1.05 -9.86
CA LEU A 22 8.91 -0.26 -9.27
C LEU A 22 10.26 -0.84 -9.73
N ASP A 23 10.62 -0.68 -11.01
CA ASP A 23 11.95 -1.10 -11.49
C ASP A 23 13.07 -0.36 -10.75
N ARG A 24 12.90 0.94 -10.48
CA ARG A 24 13.87 1.72 -9.71
C ARG A 24 14.00 1.25 -8.25
N VAL A 25 12.97 0.67 -7.64
CA VAL A 25 13.07 0.12 -6.28
C VAL A 25 14.14 -0.98 -6.22
N VAL A 26 14.15 -1.89 -7.19
CA VAL A 26 15.16 -2.96 -7.28
C VAL A 26 16.56 -2.38 -7.43
N GLY A 27 16.73 -1.42 -8.35
CA GLY A 27 18.04 -0.81 -8.62
C GLY A 27 18.60 0.06 -7.47
N GLN A 28 17.76 0.44 -6.51
CA GLN A 28 18.17 1.20 -5.33
C GLN A 28 18.67 0.33 -4.18
N PHE A 29 18.46 -0.98 -4.25
CA PHE A 29 18.87 -1.90 -3.22
C PHE A 29 20.33 -2.34 -3.42
N ASP A 30 21.14 -2.07 -2.41
CA ASP A 30 22.54 -2.54 -2.35
C ASP A 30 22.71 -3.38 -1.08
N PRO A 31 22.74 -4.72 -1.20
CA PRO A 31 22.84 -5.61 -0.05
C PRO A 31 24.15 -5.44 0.71
N THR A 32 25.27 -5.15 0.03
CA THR A 32 26.58 -4.96 0.65
C THR A 32 26.56 -3.73 1.56
N LYS A 33 26.04 -2.62 1.06
CA LYS A 33 25.92 -1.39 1.83
C LYS A 33 25.01 -1.55 3.04
N THR A 34 23.89 -2.23 2.87
CA THR A 34 22.95 -2.51 3.98
C THR A 34 23.64 -3.32 5.07
N TYR A 35 24.39 -4.37 4.71
CA TYR A 35 25.13 -5.19 5.64
C TYR A 35 26.21 -4.39 6.40
N GLU A 36 27.03 -3.60 5.71
CA GLU A 36 28.05 -2.75 6.33
C GLU A 36 27.46 -1.76 7.34
N TRP A 37 26.31 -1.18 7.02
CA TRP A 37 25.63 -0.26 7.93
C TRP A 37 25.13 -0.98 9.18
N VAL A 38 24.53 -2.17 9.04
CA VAL A 38 24.06 -3.00 10.15
C VAL A 38 25.22 -3.35 11.08
N VAL A 39 26.36 -3.76 10.53
CA VAL A 39 27.56 -4.11 11.31
C VAL A 39 28.06 -2.90 12.11
N LYS A 40 28.07 -1.70 11.52
CA LYS A 40 28.46 -0.46 12.19
C LYS A 40 27.48 0.00 13.27
N ASN A 41 26.17 -0.29 13.08
CA ASN A 41 25.09 0.20 13.94
C ASN A 41 24.43 -0.95 14.70
N LYS A 42 25.18 -1.70 15.49
CA LYS A 42 24.72 -2.89 16.24
C LYS A 42 23.42 -2.72 17.04
N ARG A 43 23.11 -1.50 17.51
CA ARG A 43 21.85 -1.18 18.22
C ARG A 43 20.59 -1.36 17.36
N HIS A 44 20.75 -1.41 16.04
CA HIS A 44 19.64 -1.54 15.07
C HIS A 44 19.70 -2.86 14.30
N ALA A 45 20.63 -3.77 14.63
CA ALA A 45 20.84 -5.02 13.90
C ALA A 45 19.54 -5.86 13.79
N ASN A 46 18.71 -5.89 14.83
CA ASN A 46 17.46 -6.65 14.86
C ASN A 46 16.35 -6.08 13.93
N ARG A 47 16.58 -4.93 13.27
CA ARG A 47 15.63 -4.30 12.34
C ARG A 47 16.01 -4.54 10.87
N TYR A 48 17.12 -5.21 10.63
CA TYR A 48 17.69 -5.39 9.30
C TYR A 48 17.94 -6.87 9.05
N ASP A 49 16.90 -7.59 8.70
CA ASP A 49 17.08 -8.91 8.12
C ASP A 49 17.65 -8.75 6.69
N PRO A 50 18.63 -9.58 6.33
CA PRO A 50 19.21 -9.55 4.99
C PRO A 50 18.17 -10.07 4.01
N ILE A 51 17.34 -9.18 3.47
CA ILE A 51 16.49 -9.53 2.33
C ILE A 51 17.42 -9.66 1.12
N ASN A 52 17.34 -10.81 0.47
CA ASN A 52 18.09 -11.10 -0.74
C ASN A 52 17.58 -10.21 -1.89
N LEU A 53 18.50 -9.71 -2.71
CA LEU A 53 18.15 -8.93 -3.91
C LEU A 53 17.24 -9.73 -4.87
N ASN A 54 17.44 -11.05 -4.97
CA ASN A 54 16.59 -11.91 -5.79
C ASN A 54 15.15 -11.94 -5.29
N ASP A 55 14.94 -11.95 -3.97
CA ASP A 55 13.61 -11.93 -3.36
C ASP A 55 12.92 -10.59 -3.62
N ILE A 56 13.65 -9.47 -3.53
CA ILE A 56 13.13 -8.15 -3.90
C ILE A 56 12.72 -8.11 -5.37
N SER A 57 13.58 -8.63 -6.25
CA SER A 57 13.31 -8.67 -7.69
C SER A 57 12.09 -9.54 -8.01
N ALA A 58 11.98 -10.70 -7.37
CA ALA A 58 10.82 -11.60 -7.50
C ALA A 58 9.54 -10.94 -6.97
N TYR A 59 9.60 -10.29 -5.82
CA TYR A 59 8.48 -9.60 -5.21
C TYR A 59 7.97 -8.44 -6.10
N ILE A 60 8.87 -7.59 -6.57
CA ILE A 60 8.54 -6.49 -7.49
C ILE A 60 8.04 -7.02 -8.84
N GLY A 61 8.66 -8.06 -9.37
CA GLY A 61 8.22 -8.74 -10.60
C GLY A 61 6.78 -9.25 -10.47
N LYS A 62 6.44 -9.86 -9.33
CA LYS A 62 5.08 -10.33 -9.04
C LYS A 62 4.08 -9.17 -8.93
N ILE A 63 4.43 -8.06 -8.27
CA ILE A 63 3.58 -6.86 -8.26
C ILE A 63 3.29 -6.39 -9.68
N LYS A 64 4.32 -6.28 -10.52
CA LYS A 64 4.17 -5.83 -11.91
C LYS A 64 3.27 -6.75 -12.72
N ALA A 65 3.46 -8.06 -12.61
CA ALA A 65 2.66 -9.06 -13.30
C ALA A 65 1.18 -9.01 -12.92
N LEU A 66 0.90 -8.85 -11.63
CA LEU A 66 -0.45 -8.83 -11.08
C LEU A 66 -1.08 -7.44 -10.96
N TYR A 67 -0.38 -6.36 -11.36
CA TYR A 67 -0.78 -4.98 -11.06
C TYR A 67 -2.24 -4.68 -11.46
N LYS A 68 -2.65 -5.08 -12.66
CA LYS A 68 -4.02 -4.84 -13.14
C LYS A 68 -5.06 -5.62 -12.34
N GLU A 69 -4.74 -6.85 -11.97
CA GLU A 69 -5.60 -7.69 -11.15
C GLU A 69 -5.74 -7.11 -9.74
N LEU A 70 -4.61 -6.69 -9.13
CA LEU A 70 -4.59 -6.09 -7.80
C LEU A 70 -5.48 -4.85 -7.70
N LEU A 71 -5.59 -4.03 -8.76
CA LEU A 71 -6.43 -2.83 -8.74
C LEU A 71 -7.90 -3.11 -8.42
N THR A 72 -8.42 -4.25 -8.84
CA THR A 72 -9.86 -4.59 -8.73
C THR A 72 -10.09 -5.94 -8.05
N LYS A 73 -9.09 -6.50 -7.37
CA LYS A 73 -9.23 -7.76 -6.63
C LYS A 73 -10.18 -7.60 -5.47
N TYR A 74 -11.15 -8.49 -5.38
CA TYR A 74 -12.11 -8.53 -4.26
C TYR A 74 -11.45 -9.07 -2.99
N PRO A 75 -11.97 -8.67 -1.80
CA PRO A 75 -11.42 -9.09 -0.51
C PRO A 75 -11.38 -10.60 -0.28
N SER A 76 -12.35 -11.35 -0.81
CA SER A 76 -12.35 -12.83 -0.79
C SER A 76 -11.10 -13.45 -1.43
N GLY A 77 -10.46 -12.75 -2.36
CA GLY A 77 -9.23 -13.19 -2.98
C GLY A 77 -7.94 -12.70 -2.31
N PHE A 78 -8.02 -11.89 -1.25
CA PHE A 78 -6.81 -11.33 -0.62
C PHE A 78 -5.99 -12.39 0.11
N SER A 79 -6.62 -13.36 0.76
CA SER A 79 -5.90 -14.43 1.49
C SER A 79 -4.93 -15.18 0.60
N GLN A 80 -5.36 -15.57 -0.60
CA GLN A 80 -4.49 -16.27 -1.55
C GLN A 80 -3.33 -15.37 -2.02
N ILE A 81 -3.63 -14.12 -2.36
CA ILE A 81 -2.59 -13.18 -2.78
C ILE A 81 -1.59 -12.92 -1.65
N ILE A 82 -2.06 -12.78 -0.41
CA ILE A 82 -1.20 -12.59 0.76
C ILE A 82 -0.26 -13.79 0.91
N GLN A 83 -0.77 -15.01 0.91
CA GLN A 83 0.05 -16.22 0.99
C GLN A 83 1.11 -16.26 -0.13
N ASP A 84 0.72 -15.94 -1.34
CA ASP A 84 1.60 -15.94 -2.50
C ASP A 84 2.74 -14.92 -2.40
N PHE A 85 2.52 -13.78 -1.78
CA PHE A 85 3.56 -12.77 -1.55
C PHE A 85 4.42 -13.09 -0.31
N GLU A 86 3.82 -13.63 0.75
CA GLU A 86 4.55 -14.03 1.97
C GLU A 86 5.54 -15.17 1.72
N GLN A 87 5.31 -16.01 0.70
CA GLN A 87 6.28 -17.02 0.26
C GLN A 87 7.58 -16.41 -0.31
N ILE A 88 7.54 -15.17 -0.78
CA ILE A 88 8.72 -14.48 -1.33
C ILE A 88 9.37 -13.63 -0.23
N ILE A 89 8.59 -12.75 0.39
CA ILE A 89 9.03 -11.90 1.51
C ILE A 89 7.89 -11.86 2.53
N GLY A 90 8.12 -12.41 3.72
CA GLY A 90 7.13 -12.41 4.80
C GLY A 90 6.81 -11.00 5.30
N LYS A 91 5.60 -10.82 5.85
CA LYS A 91 5.12 -9.53 6.35
C LYS A 91 6.02 -8.92 7.44
N ASP A 92 6.71 -9.74 8.21
CA ASP A 92 7.60 -9.28 9.27
C ASP A 92 8.90 -8.69 8.70
N HIS A 93 9.30 -9.10 7.50
CA HIS A 93 10.51 -8.67 6.81
C HIS A 93 10.30 -7.50 5.83
N ILE A 94 9.07 -7.29 5.34
CA ILE A 94 8.78 -6.26 4.33
C ILE A 94 9.06 -4.83 4.82
N ASN A 95 9.09 -4.61 6.12
CA ASN A 95 9.42 -3.32 6.72
C ASN A 95 10.93 -3.13 7.00
N CYS A 96 11.78 -4.05 6.52
CA CYS A 96 13.22 -3.85 6.60
C CYS A 96 13.60 -2.51 5.97
N LYS A 97 14.53 -1.81 6.63
CA LYS A 97 15.01 -0.53 6.12
C LYS A 97 16.14 -0.77 5.13
N ILE A 98 16.01 -0.20 3.96
CA ILE A 98 17.05 -0.21 2.95
C ILE A 98 17.88 1.05 3.14
N VAL A 99 19.16 0.89 3.49
CA VAL A 99 20.09 2.00 3.62
C VAL A 99 20.53 2.46 2.23
N THR A 100 20.23 3.71 1.90
CA THR A 100 20.60 4.30 0.59
C THR A 100 21.76 5.26 0.67
N ASN A 101 22.16 5.70 1.87
CA ASN A 101 23.26 6.63 2.05
C ASN A 101 24.00 6.36 3.37
N HIS A 102 25.28 5.96 3.27
CA HIS A 102 26.14 5.64 4.42
C HIS A 102 26.71 6.85 5.15
N ASN A 103 26.83 7.99 4.45
CA ASN A 103 27.57 9.13 4.98
C ASN A 103 26.75 9.98 5.94
N THR A 104 25.42 9.92 5.88
CA THR A 104 24.55 10.81 6.65
C THR A 104 23.87 10.13 7.85
N GLY A 105 24.01 8.82 8.03
CA GLY A 105 23.34 8.07 9.10
C GLY A 105 21.80 8.08 9.00
N VAL A 106 21.23 8.59 7.90
CA VAL A 106 19.78 8.66 7.68
C VAL A 106 19.28 7.26 7.40
N GLU A 107 18.39 6.78 8.25
CA GLU A 107 17.65 5.55 7.99
C GLU A 107 16.83 5.70 6.69
N GLY A 108 17.12 4.87 5.71
CA GLY A 108 16.36 4.83 4.47
C GLY A 108 14.91 4.42 4.70
N LYS A 109 14.04 4.72 3.73
CA LYS A 109 12.67 4.21 3.73
C LYS A 109 12.67 2.69 3.70
N SER A 110 11.74 2.05 4.42
CA SER A 110 11.53 0.61 4.34
C SER A 110 11.16 0.17 2.92
N LEU A 111 11.36 -1.10 2.59
CA LEU A 111 10.95 -1.68 1.31
C LEU A 111 9.45 -1.46 1.08
N ALA A 112 8.61 -1.68 2.10
CA ALA A 112 7.17 -1.41 2.01
C ALA A 112 6.88 0.05 1.60
N ASN A 113 7.52 1.02 2.24
CA ASN A 113 7.31 2.43 1.91
C ASN A 113 7.78 2.79 0.50
N ARG A 114 8.87 2.18 0.01
CA ARG A 114 9.34 2.38 -1.36
C ARG A 114 8.37 1.82 -2.38
N ILE A 115 7.78 0.66 -2.11
CA ILE A 115 6.74 0.06 -2.96
C ILE A 115 5.49 0.97 -2.99
N VAL A 116 5.02 1.42 -1.82
CA VAL A 116 3.87 2.33 -1.72
C VAL A 116 4.08 3.62 -2.52
N ASP A 117 5.27 4.22 -2.43
CA ASP A 117 5.63 5.40 -3.21
C ASP A 117 5.69 5.10 -4.72
N ALA A 118 6.28 3.96 -5.09
CA ALA A 118 6.37 3.51 -6.48
C ALA A 118 4.99 3.26 -7.10
N MET A 119 4.06 2.69 -6.33
CA MET A 119 2.67 2.48 -6.75
C MET A 119 1.82 3.76 -6.75
N LYS A 120 2.41 4.93 -6.43
CA LYS A 120 1.77 6.25 -6.51
C LYS A 120 0.54 6.41 -5.61
N TYR A 121 0.55 5.79 -4.43
CA TYR A 121 -0.58 5.86 -3.49
C TYR A 121 -1.02 7.31 -3.18
N ASN A 122 -0.10 8.24 -2.96
CA ASN A 122 -0.44 9.64 -2.71
C ASN A 122 -1.26 10.27 -3.86
N SER A 123 -0.91 9.98 -5.11
CA SER A 123 -1.68 10.44 -6.26
C SER A 123 -3.08 9.81 -6.32
N VAL A 124 -3.21 8.57 -5.89
CA VAL A 124 -4.52 7.90 -5.76
C VAL A 124 -5.35 8.59 -4.70
N ARG A 125 -4.79 8.77 -3.49
CA ARG A 125 -5.46 9.41 -2.37
C ARG A 125 -5.95 10.82 -2.70
N ASP A 126 -5.09 11.63 -3.33
CA ASP A 126 -5.33 13.06 -3.45
C ASP A 126 -6.08 13.43 -4.76
N LYS A 127 -5.95 12.63 -5.82
CA LYS A 127 -6.43 13.01 -7.16
C LYS A 127 -7.44 12.06 -7.80
N ILE A 128 -7.44 10.78 -7.43
CA ILE A 128 -8.31 9.78 -8.05
C ILE A 128 -9.46 9.41 -7.14
N TYR A 129 -9.15 8.95 -5.92
CA TYR A 129 -10.15 8.41 -5.02
C TYR A 129 -11.24 9.41 -4.59
N PRO A 130 -10.96 10.72 -4.35
CA PRO A 130 -12.00 11.67 -3.99
C PRO A 130 -13.13 11.79 -5.04
N LYS A 131 -12.78 11.67 -6.32
CA LYS A 131 -13.78 11.68 -7.41
C LYS A 131 -14.68 10.46 -7.36
N ILE A 132 -14.10 9.30 -7.08
CA ILE A 132 -14.85 8.04 -6.95
C ILE A 132 -15.68 8.06 -5.67
N ALA A 133 -15.14 8.53 -4.56
CA ALA A 133 -15.84 8.68 -3.29
C ALA A 133 -17.12 9.53 -3.45
N ARG A 134 -17.03 10.60 -4.20
CA ARG A 134 -18.19 11.44 -4.54
C ARG A 134 -19.25 10.67 -5.32
N GLN A 135 -18.87 9.87 -6.30
CA GLN A 135 -19.80 9.04 -7.08
C GLN A 135 -20.48 7.97 -6.22
N MET A 136 -19.76 7.42 -5.23
CA MET A 136 -20.31 6.45 -4.28
C MET A 136 -21.33 7.07 -3.32
N LYS A 137 -21.38 8.40 -3.20
CA LYS A 137 -22.27 9.15 -2.29
C LYS A 137 -22.11 8.78 -0.82
N ILE A 138 -20.96 8.26 -0.42
CA ILE A 138 -20.60 8.04 0.99
C ILE A 138 -20.37 9.40 1.63
N LYS A 139 -21.05 9.68 2.75
CA LYS A 139 -20.98 10.96 3.44
C LYS A 139 -20.49 10.86 4.87
N THR A 140 -20.36 9.66 5.38
CA THR A 140 -19.94 9.39 6.76
C THR A 140 -18.82 8.36 6.80
N CYS A 141 -18.08 8.36 7.90
CA CYS A 141 -17.04 7.37 8.18
C CYS A 141 -17.64 5.96 8.20
N VAL A 142 -17.05 5.04 7.44
CA VAL A 142 -17.54 3.65 7.34
C VAL A 142 -17.39 2.86 8.65
N TYR A 143 -16.54 3.32 9.58
CA TYR A 143 -16.33 2.67 10.86
C TYR A 143 -17.30 3.11 11.95
N CYS A 144 -17.50 4.40 12.12
CA CYS A 144 -18.31 4.92 13.23
C CYS A 144 -19.67 5.45 12.78
N ASN A 145 -19.88 5.70 11.50
CA ASN A 145 -21.07 6.32 10.92
C ASN A 145 -21.50 7.66 11.59
N ALA A 146 -20.65 8.25 12.41
CA ALA A 146 -20.93 9.46 13.19
C ALA A 146 -20.26 10.71 12.61
N ASN A 147 -19.01 10.58 12.15
CA ASN A 147 -18.25 11.70 11.60
C ASN A 147 -18.45 11.81 10.09
N TYR A 148 -18.54 13.04 9.59
CA TYR A 148 -18.58 13.28 8.15
C TYR A 148 -17.29 12.82 7.48
N ALA A 149 -17.45 12.29 6.28
CA ALA A 149 -16.37 11.86 5.39
C ALA A 149 -16.83 12.16 3.95
N ILE A 150 -16.68 13.41 3.55
CA ILE A 150 -17.27 13.96 2.32
C ILE A 150 -16.21 14.31 1.29
N SER A 151 -16.63 14.36 0.04
CA SER A 151 -15.85 14.93 -1.06
C SER A 151 -16.64 16.10 -1.66
N ASP A 152 -15.95 17.21 -1.90
CA ASP A 152 -16.59 18.42 -2.43
C ASP A 152 -16.76 18.41 -3.96
N ASN A 153 -17.33 19.49 -4.49
CA ASN A 153 -17.57 19.65 -5.92
C ASN A 153 -16.28 19.85 -6.73
N LYS A 154 -15.17 20.23 -6.09
CA LYS A 154 -13.86 20.40 -6.71
C LYS A 154 -13.09 19.09 -6.76
N GLY A 155 -13.60 18.04 -6.11
CA GLY A 155 -12.97 16.72 -6.01
C GLY A 155 -11.94 16.65 -4.90
N GLU A 156 -12.02 17.54 -3.89
CA GLU A 156 -11.25 17.43 -2.66
C GLU A 156 -11.97 16.50 -1.67
N GLY A 157 -11.21 15.63 -1.00
CA GLY A 157 -11.74 14.70 -0.02
C GLY A 157 -11.46 15.17 1.41
N TYR A 158 -12.50 15.32 2.21
CA TYR A 158 -12.41 15.62 3.65
C TYR A 158 -12.60 14.33 4.44
N PHE A 159 -11.70 13.38 4.20
CA PHE A 159 -11.66 12.07 4.84
C PHE A 159 -10.24 11.49 4.77
N ASP A 160 -9.96 10.54 5.64
CA ASP A 160 -8.79 9.68 5.49
C ASP A 160 -9.14 8.49 4.61
N LEU A 161 -8.20 8.13 3.73
CA LEU A 161 -8.30 6.91 2.96
C LEU A 161 -7.55 5.80 3.71
N ASP A 162 -8.29 4.98 4.42
CA ASP A 162 -7.76 3.86 5.19
C ASP A 162 -7.57 2.61 4.34
N HIS A 163 -6.62 1.77 4.74
CA HIS A 163 -6.37 0.47 4.14
C HIS A 163 -6.90 -0.63 5.03
N TRP A 164 -7.91 -1.38 4.57
CA TRP A 164 -8.42 -2.53 5.33
C TRP A 164 -7.31 -3.51 5.70
N LYS A 165 -6.50 -3.94 4.73
CA LYS A 165 -5.22 -4.61 4.95
C LYS A 165 -4.09 -3.57 4.95
N PRO A 166 -3.33 -3.40 6.06
CA PRO A 166 -2.39 -2.31 6.22
C PRO A 166 -1.32 -2.27 5.13
N LYS A 167 -1.11 -1.11 4.50
CA LYS A 167 -0.09 -0.95 3.46
C LYS A 167 1.35 -1.14 3.94
N THR A 168 1.57 -1.05 5.24
CA THR A 168 2.88 -1.32 5.85
C THR A 168 3.22 -2.81 5.89
N LEU A 169 2.22 -3.67 5.88
CA LEU A 169 2.37 -5.13 5.85
C LEU A 169 2.12 -5.69 4.44
N TYR A 170 1.19 -5.08 3.71
CA TYR A 170 0.74 -5.53 2.39
C TYR A 170 0.87 -4.39 1.35
N PRO A 171 2.10 -3.91 1.06
CA PRO A 171 2.29 -2.73 0.22
C PRO A 171 1.74 -2.88 -1.21
N TYR A 172 1.69 -4.10 -1.75
CA TYR A 172 1.11 -4.41 -3.06
C TYR A 172 -0.42 -4.20 -3.13
N LEU A 173 -1.11 -4.12 -1.97
CA LEU A 173 -2.54 -3.79 -1.89
C LEU A 173 -2.79 -2.29 -1.65
N CYS A 174 -1.76 -1.46 -1.61
CA CYS A 174 -1.90 -0.05 -1.22
C CYS A 174 -2.77 0.78 -2.18
N VAL A 175 -2.92 0.35 -3.43
CA VAL A 175 -3.79 0.97 -4.44
C VAL A 175 -4.91 0.04 -4.92
N ALA A 176 -5.16 -1.07 -4.24
CA ALA A 176 -6.27 -1.95 -4.54
C ALA A 176 -7.59 -1.30 -4.13
N PHE A 177 -8.53 -1.12 -5.08
CA PHE A 177 -9.76 -0.39 -4.84
C PHE A 177 -10.54 -0.91 -3.63
N TYR A 178 -10.71 -2.22 -3.55
CA TYR A 178 -11.46 -2.87 -2.47
C TYR A 178 -10.69 -2.99 -1.15
N ASN A 179 -9.42 -2.58 -1.12
CA ASN A 179 -8.65 -2.42 0.11
C ASN A 179 -8.76 -1.01 0.71
N LEU A 180 -9.34 -0.07 -0.05
CA LEU A 180 -9.43 1.34 0.33
C LEU A 180 -10.81 1.68 0.85
N GLN A 181 -10.88 2.33 2.02
CA GLN A 181 -12.12 2.69 2.68
C GLN A 181 -12.09 4.14 3.17
N ILE A 182 -13.24 4.79 3.10
CA ILE A 182 -13.42 6.16 3.57
C ILE A 182 -13.61 6.16 5.07
N SER A 183 -12.74 6.85 5.80
CA SER A 183 -12.78 6.92 7.25
C SER A 183 -12.54 8.34 7.77
N CYS A 184 -12.98 8.62 8.99
CA CYS A 184 -12.56 9.82 9.70
C CYS A 184 -11.19 9.63 10.35
N ALA A 185 -10.46 10.71 10.55
CA ALA A 185 -9.13 10.67 11.13
C ALA A 185 -9.05 9.99 12.52
N PRO A 186 -10.02 10.16 13.45
CA PRO A 186 -10.00 9.42 14.70
C PRO A 186 -10.07 7.90 14.53
N CYS A 187 -10.96 7.41 13.65
CA CYS A 187 -11.10 5.97 13.41
C CYS A 187 -9.86 5.40 12.71
N ASN A 188 -9.35 6.11 11.70
CA ASN A 188 -8.13 5.71 10.99
C ASN A 188 -6.93 5.61 11.94
N ARG A 189 -6.71 6.62 12.79
CA ARG A 189 -5.64 6.59 13.79
C ARG A 189 -5.82 5.46 14.81
N ARG A 190 -7.05 5.17 15.25
CA ARG A 190 -7.32 4.08 16.19
C ARG A 190 -7.03 2.71 15.58
N LYS A 191 -7.39 2.49 14.32
CA LYS A 191 -7.07 1.27 13.59
C LYS A 191 -5.57 1.15 13.35
N SER A 192 -4.92 2.25 12.94
CA SER A 192 -3.47 2.29 12.64
C SER A 192 -3.03 1.15 11.69
N ASN A 193 -1.93 0.50 12.00
CA ASN A 193 -1.39 -0.62 11.23
C ASN A 193 -1.88 -2.00 11.73
N SER A 194 -2.99 -2.03 12.47
CA SER A 194 -3.56 -3.29 12.95
C SER A 194 -4.02 -4.16 11.79
N ASP A 195 -3.63 -5.42 11.80
CA ASP A 195 -4.08 -6.47 10.87
C ASP A 195 -5.29 -7.25 11.42
N LEU A 196 -5.87 -6.79 12.52
CA LEU A 196 -7.09 -7.34 13.07
C LEU A 196 -8.26 -7.15 12.09
N GLU A 197 -9.24 -8.04 12.15
CA GLU A 197 -10.45 -7.93 11.36
C GLU A 197 -11.30 -6.74 11.84
N PHE A 198 -11.23 -5.65 11.10
CA PHE A 198 -12.13 -4.51 11.23
C PHE A 198 -13.26 -4.60 10.21
N PHE A 199 -14.31 -3.80 10.41
CA PHE A 199 -15.37 -3.67 9.43
C PHE A 199 -14.79 -3.40 8.04
N GLN A 200 -15.29 -4.15 7.06
CA GLN A 200 -14.89 -4.03 5.68
C GLN A 200 -16.10 -3.63 4.82
N LEU A 201 -15.97 -2.46 4.18
CA LEU A 201 -17.05 -1.89 3.35
C LEU A 201 -17.42 -2.78 2.15
N TRP A 202 -16.46 -3.51 1.62
CA TRP A 202 -16.58 -4.28 0.38
C TRP A 202 -16.75 -5.78 0.62
N ASN A 203 -17.38 -6.16 1.72
CA ASN A 203 -17.63 -7.56 2.01
C ASN A 203 -18.59 -8.14 0.98
N ASP A 204 -18.09 -9.06 0.14
CA ASP A 204 -18.85 -9.75 -0.89
C ASP A 204 -19.82 -10.80 -0.33
N GLN A 205 -19.71 -11.15 0.96
CA GLN A 205 -20.61 -12.10 1.64
C GLN A 205 -21.94 -11.46 2.08
N ILE A 206 -22.07 -10.13 2.04
CA ILE A 206 -23.30 -9.41 2.47
C ILE A 206 -24.27 -9.17 1.29
N ARG A 207 -24.00 -9.71 0.11
CA ARG A 207 -24.88 -9.63 -1.06
C ARG A 207 -25.84 -10.81 -1.14
N THR A 208 -26.61 -11.04 -0.06
CA THR A 208 -27.81 -11.89 -0.12
C THR A 208 -29.04 -11.05 0.07
#